data_ea9e352d644de001c0e20352989adfdb
#
_entry.id   ea9e352d644de001c0e20352989adfdb
#
_cell.length_a   1.000
_cell.length_b   1.000
_cell.length_c   1.000
_cell.angle_alpha   90.00
_cell.angle_beta   90.00
_cell.angle_gamma   90.00
#
_symmetry.space_group_name_H-M   'P 1'
#
loop_
_entity.id
_entity.type
_entity.pdbx_description
1 polymer ?
#
loop_
_entity_poly.entity_id
_entity_poly.type
_entity_poly.pdbx_seq_one_letter_code
_entity_poly.pdbx_strand_id
1 'polypeptide(L)'
;MTIVVAYAWHDSNKGDAAILEGILKELRDGCKCVGQIVVIPSIHPSSSLALGMLRHNAKTEALAVSPPSVPAFPRHKLDWIWQIPRALLKLIEPRLLPSRPDESAIEQAGWVILTGGLYLAFPHRSPFRLPFRLFAYLYPALYGKRLGKPVILFGHSLGPFENGLSRVLMKLALQGTVLIARESKSAELAKRLAGDKVHILVAPDPAFGIRPHVSPLVQDFLQTKGLSEESFIAFVPRGLRGYGWSADEERAYVANLAFVAKSQLKRGRRVVFVAHTQGPTLAEDDRIIVKEIQALLGEKGVDWFGLEEDPSPAELAYFYSKASVVVTTRFHGAVLSLLSGTPTIVVPYFGTKAQGVFEDLGLQDFILDIRNPQFATKLEALLEEIYQKYTLVKERFRQAAETSSAVLRKVVLGEICPSLGG
;
A
#
# COMPACT_ATOMS: atom_id res chain seq x y z
N MET A 1 -18.49 4.54 -19.55
CA MET A 1 -17.66 3.35 -19.84
C MET A 1 -17.45 2.55 -18.56
N THR A 2 -17.39 1.22 -18.63
CA THR A 2 -17.05 0.35 -17.50
C THR A 2 -15.54 0.16 -17.40
N ILE A 3 -14.99 0.27 -16.19
CA ILE A 3 -13.59 -0.02 -15.88
C ILE A 3 -13.53 -1.17 -14.89
N VAL A 4 -12.63 -2.12 -15.12
CA VAL A 4 -12.27 -3.15 -14.14
C VAL A 4 -11.02 -2.72 -13.37
N VAL A 5 -11.12 -2.71 -12.04
CA VAL A 5 -9.99 -2.51 -11.12
C VAL A 5 -9.72 -3.83 -10.42
N ALA A 6 -8.64 -4.49 -10.80
CA ALA A 6 -8.35 -5.85 -10.38
C ALA A 6 -7.30 -5.91 -9.26
N TYR A 7 -7.47 -6.94 -8.43
CA TYR A 7 -6.60 -7.35 -7.34
C TYR A 7 -6.50 -6.38 -6.16
N ALA A 8 -7.64 -5.76 -5.82
CA ALA A 8 -7.79 -5.12 -4.52
C ALA A 8 -7.50 -6.12 -3.38
N TRP A 9 -6.71 -5.69 -2.41
CA TRP A 9 -6.43 -6.43 -1.19
C TRP A 9 -7.50 -6.14 -0.13
N HIS A 10 -7.25 -6.48 1.10
CA HIS A 10 -8.19 -6.38 2.21
C HIS A 10 -8.07 -5.02 2.92
N ASP A 11 -9.20 -4.41 3.28
CA ASP A 11 -9.27 -3.09 3.94
C ASP A 11 -8.64 -3.06 5.34
N SER A 12 -8.47 -4.21 5.99
CA SER A 12 -7.71 -4.29 7.24
C SER A 12 -6.23 -3.94 7.03
N ASN A 13 -5.70 -4.10 5.82
CA ASN A 13 -4.43 -3.51 5.42
C ASN A 13 -4.70 -2.11 4.87
N LYS A 14 -4.58 -1.12 5.73
CA LYS A 14 -4.92 0.28 5.41
C LYS A 14 -4.09 0.86 4.27
N GLY A 15 -2.88 0.31 4.06
CA GLY A 15 -2.05 0.71 2.93
C GLY A 15 -2.62 0.31 1.59
N ASP A 16 -3.05 -0.94 1.46
CA ASP A 16 -3.64 -1.43 0.21
C ASP A 16 -5.04 -0.84 -0.01
N ALA A 17 -5.80 -0.61 1.08
CA ALA A 17 -7.04 0.15 1.02
C ALA A 17 -6.82 1.58 0.53
N ALA A 18 -5.74 2.23 0.97
CA ALA A 18 -5.36 3.58 0.54
C ALA A 18 -5.05 3.64 -0.96
N ILE A 19 -4.33 2.65 -1.49
CA ILE A 19 -4.05 2.56 -2.93
C ILE A 19 -5.36 2.48 -3.73
N LEU A 20 -6.27 1.58 -3.33
CA LEU A 20 -7.55 1.42 -4.01
C LEU A 20 -8.38 2.71 -3.94
N GLU A 21 -8.52 3.30 -2.75
CA GLU A 21 -9.25 4.54 -2.55
C GLU A 21 -8.69 5.68 -3.42
N GLY A 22 -7.37 5.83 -3.44
CA GLY A 22 -6.70 6.84 -4.26
C GLY A 22 -6.93 6.63 -5.76
N ILE A 23 -6.83 5.39 -6.26
CA ILE A 23 -7.13 5.07 -7.67
C ILE A 23 -8.59 5.41 -8.00
N LEU A 24 -9.54 4.94 -7.19
CA LEU A 24 -10.96 5.16 -7.41
C LEU A 24 -11.29 6.65 -7.44
N LYS A 25 -10.72 7.42 -6.51
CA LYS A 25 -10.93 8.85 -6.41
C LYS A 25 -10.36 9.60 -7.60
N GLU A 26 -9.12 9.34 -7.97
CA GLU A 26 -8.49 10.01 -9.11
C GLU A 26 -9.20 9.70 -10.43
N LEU A 27 -9.68 8.46 -10.63
CA LEU A 27 -10.46 8.08 -11.80
C LEU A 27 -11.82 8.80 -11.86
N ARG A 28 -12.52 8.92 -10.74
CA ARG A 28 -13.85 9.57 -10.71
C ARG A 28 -13.76 11.08 -10.81
N ASP A 29 -12.86 11.69 -10.05
CA ASP A 29 -12.68 13.15 -10.05
C ASP A 29 -12.06 13.65 -11.37
N GLY A 30 -11.22 12.82 -12.00
CA GLY A 30 -10.44 13.18 -13.18
C GLY A 30 -11.09 12.80 -14.51
N CYS A 31 -11.68 11.61 -14.60
CA CYS A 31 -12.08 11.02 -15.88
C CYS A 31 -13.62 10.98 -16.03
N LYS A 32 -14.20 11.99 -16.64
CA LYS A 32 -15.66 12.13 -16.82
C LYS A 32 -16.31 10.97 -17.60
N CYS A 33 -15.54 10.21 -18.37
CA CYS A 33 -16.04 9.07 -19.15
C CYS A 33 -16.23 7.80 -18.32
N VAL A 34 -15.77 7.76 -17.06
CA VAL A 34 -15.92 6.62 -16.16
C VAL A 34 -17.35 6.58 -15.62
N GLY A 35 -18.08 5.54 -16.01
CA GLY A 35 -19.46 5.30 -15.54
C GLY A 35 -19.47 4.29 -14.40
N GLN A 36 -19.15 3.04 -14.69
CA GLN A 36 -19.16 1.95 -13.71
C GLN A 36 -17.75 1.46 -13.41
N ILE A 37 -17.46 1.19 -12.16
CA ILE A 37 -16.22 0.52 -11.74
C ILE A 37 -16.58 -0.84 -11.15
N VAL A 38 -15.94 -1.89 -11.67
CA VAL A 38 -16.02 -3.26 -11.15
C VAL A 38 -14.71 -3.62 -10.48
N VAL A 39 -14.75 -3.98 -9.21
CA VAL A 39 -13.56 -4.39 -8.44
C VAL A 39 -13.46 -5.90 -8.40
N ILE A 40 -12.29 -6.43 -8.78
CA ILE A 40 -11.95 -7.85 -8.65
C ILE A 40 -10.95 -7.98 -7.49
N PRO A 41 -11.33 -8.59 -6.36
CA PRO A 41 -10.42 -8.78 -5.24
C PRO A 41 -9.39 -9.89 -5.51
N SER A 42 -8.30 -9.88 -4.76
CA SER A 42 -7.25 -10.91 -4.84
C SER A 42 -7.57 -12.18 -4.02
N ILE A 43 -8.58 -12.10 -3.14
CA ILE A 43 -9.00 -13.17 -2.24
C ILE A 43 -10.30 -13.78 -2.74
N HIS A 44 -10.40 -15.12 -2.70
CA HIS A 44 -11.66 -15.78 -2.99
C HIS A 44 -12.72 -15.44 -1.92
N PRO A 45 -13.97 -15.05 -2.30
CA PRO A 45 -15.00 -14.63 -1.34
C PRO A 45 -15.31 -15.65 -0.23
N SER A 46 -15.16 -16.95 -0.52
CA SER A 46 -15.35 -18.03 0.46
C SER A 46 -14.13 -18.30 1.34
N SER A 47 -13.04 -17.55 1.18
CA SER A 47 -11.87 -17.65 2.07
C SER A 47 -12.20 -17.01 3.42
N SER A 48 -11.69 -17.59 4.51
CA SER A 48 -11.75 -16.96 5.83
C SER A 48 -11.10 -15.59 5.90
N LEU A 49 -10.20 -15.31 4.95
CA LEU A 49 -9.54 -14.00 4.81
C LEU A 49 -10.44 -12.94 4.16
N ALA A 50 -11.59 -13.30 3.59
CA ALA A 50 -12.45 -12.35 2.87
C ALA A 50 -13.39 -11.56 3.80
N LEU A 51 -13.47 -11.90 5.06
CA LEU A 51 -14.34 -11.22 6.02
C LEU A 51 -13.93 -9.74 6.19
N GLY A 52 -14.82 -8.83 5.88
CA GLY A 52 -14.57 -7.38 5.96
C GLY A 52 -13.77 -6.79 4.80
N MET A 53 -13.52 -7.58 3.74
CA MET A 53 -12.88 -7.10 2.52
C MET A 53 -13.72 -5.98 1.87
N LEU A 54 -13.06 -4.90 1.44
CA LEU A 54 -13.68 -3.72 0.84
C LEU A 54 -14.71 -3.00 1.75
N ARG A 55 -14.65 -3.17 3.06
CA ARG A 55 -15.58 -2.57 4.03
C ARG A 55 -15.62 -1.05 3.93
N HIS A 56 -14.47 -0.39 3.85
CA HIS A 56 -14.38 1.06 3.76
C HIS A 56 -14.71 1.55 2.36
N ASN A 57 -14.12 0.95 1.34
CA ASN A 57 -14.32 1.35 -0.05
C ASN A 57 -15.75 1.06 -0.56
N ALA A 58 -16.37 -0.05 -0.15
CA ALA A 58 -17.75 -0.38 -0.55
C ALA A 58 -18.80 0.52 0.11
N LYS A 59 -18.52 1.08 1.28
CA LYS A 59 -19.44 2.02 1.95
C LYS A 59 -19.43 3.41 1.33
N THR A 60 -18.28 3.87 0.89
CA THR A 60 -18.11 5.20 0.31
C THR A 60 -18.46 5.25 -1.17
N GLU A 61 -18.44 4.10 -1.85
CA GLU A 61 -18.51 3.99 -3.29
C GLU A 61 -19.44 2.83 -3.68
N ALA A 62 -20.46 3.08 -4.52
CA ALA A 62 -21.27 2.04 -5.12
C ALA A 62 -20.44 1.21 -6.11
N LEU A 63 -19.64 0.27 -5.59
CA LEU A 63 -18.77 -0.60 -6.37
C LEU A 63 -19.46 -1.91 -6.67
N ALA A 64 -19.42 -2.34 -7.94
CA ALA A 64 -19.72 -3.72 -8.29
C ALA A 64 -18.48 -4.58 -7.95
N VAL A 65 -18.68 -5.67 -7.22
CA VAL A 65 -17.60 -6.60 -6.86
C VAL A 65 -17.79 -7.92 -7.60
N SER A 66 -16.74 -8.37 -8.27
CA SER A 66 -16.75 -9.64 -9.01
C SER A 66 -15.72 -10.61 -8.43
N PRO A 67 -16.11 -11.85 -8.08
CA PRO A 67 -15.19 -12.85 -7.53
C PRO A 67 -14.14 -13.26 -8.56
N PRO A 68 -12.84 -13.43 -8.15
CA PRO A 68 -11.77 -13.78 -9.07
C PRO A 68 -11.83 -15.22 -9.53
N SER A 69 -11.60 -15.47 -10.82
CA SER A 69 -11.48 -16.81 -11.41
C SER A 69 -10.21 -17.54 -10.97
N VAL A 70 -9.13 -16.78 -10.79
CA VAL A 70 -7.82 -17.29 -10.32
C VAL A 70 -7.39 -16.42 -9.13
N PRO A 71 -7.93 -16.67 -7.93
CA PRO A 71 -7.55 -15.88 -6.77
C PRO A 71 -6.09 -16.12 -6.39
N ALA A 72 -5.38 -15.06 -6.01
CA ALA A 72 -4.03 -15.19 -5.47
C ALA A 72 -4.03 -15.87 -4.08
N PHE A 73 -5.19 -15.82 -3.40
CA PHE A 73 -5.48 -16.51 -2.14
C PHE A 73 -6.74 -17.36 -2.31
N PRO A 74 -6.61 -18.61 -2.84
CA PRO A 74 -7.74 -19.50 -3.04
C PRO A 74 -8.27 -20.02 -1.71
N ARG A 75 -9.48 -20.60 -1.72
CA ARG A 75 -10.06 -21.25 -0.55
C ARG A 75 -9.19 -22.42 -0.09
N HIS A 76 -8.79 -23.28 -1.04
CA HIS A 76 -7.87 -24.38 -0.82
C HIS A 76 -6.68 -24.28 -1.78
N LYS A 77 -5.48 -24.63 -1.32
CA LYS A 77 -4.26 -24.56 -2.16
C LYS A 77 -4.33 -25.43 -3.41
N LEU A 78 -5.13 -26.50 -3.37
CA LEU A 78 -5.37 -27.40 -4.50
C LEU A 78 -6.26 -26.80 -5.59
N ASP A 79 -7.00 -25.71 -5.31
CA ASP A 79 -7.87 -25.07 -6.29
C ASP A 79 -7.09 -24.59 -7.52
N TRP A 80 -5.82 -24.21 -7.36
CA TRP A 80 -4.97 -23.82 -8.48
C TRP A 80 -4.73 -24.93 -9.51
N ILE A 81 -4.83 -26.21 -9.11
CA ILE A 81 -4.66 -27.36 -10.02
C ILE A 81 -5.69 -27.30 -11.16
N TRP A 82 -6.89 -26.78 -10.90
CA TRP A 82 -7.95 -26.65 -11.88
C TRP A 82 -8.10 -25.23 -12.44
N GLN A 83 -7.85 -24.25 -11.61
CA GLN A 83 -8.04 -22.85 -11.97
C GLN A 83 -6.98 -22.37 -12.99
N ILE A 84 -5.70 -22.75 -12.80
CA ILE A 84 -4.62 -22.30 -13.67
C ILE A 84 -4.71 -22.92 -15.07
N PRO A 85 -4.87 -24.25 -15.25
CA PRO A 85 -5.08 -24.82 -16.59
C PRO A 85 -6.28 -24.24 -17.31
N ARG A 86 -7.40 -24.02 -16.59
CA ARG A 86 -8.58 -23.35 -17.17
C ARG A 86 -8.25 -21.93 -17.63
N ALA A 87 -7.55 -21.15 -16.82
CA ALA A 87 -7.15 -19.79 -17.16
C ALA A 87 -6.20 -19.77 -18.37
N LEU A 88 -5.25 -20.71 -18.45
CA LEU A 88 -4.38 -20.86 -19.63
C LEU A 88 -5.17 -21.17 -20.91
N LEU A 89 -6.17 -22.06 -20.83
CA LEU A 89 -7.07 -22.33 -21.95
C LEU A 89 -7.83 -21.07 -22.38
N LYS A 90 -8.32 -20.27 -21.44
CA LYS A 90 -8.99 -18.99 -21.74
C LYS A 90 -8.03 -17.97 -22.36
N LEU A 91 -6.75 -17.98 -22.00
CA LEU A 91 -5.75 -17.11 -22.63
C LEU A 91 -5.42 -17.56 -24.09
N ILE A 92 -5.48 -18.88 -24.37
CA ILE A 92 -5.30 -19.38 -25.73
C ILE A 92 -6.52 -19.07 -26.60
N GLU A 93 -7.71 -19.46 -26.15
CA GLU A 93 -8.97 -19.24 -26.85
C GLU A 93 -10.08 -18.79 -25.87
N PRO A 94 -10.38 -17.49 -25.83
CA PRO A 94 -11.37 -16.91 -24.88
C PRO A 94 -12.77 -17.53 -24.97
N ARG A 95 -13.16 -18.07 -26.11
CA ARG A 95 -14.48 -18.64 -26.35
C ARG A 95 -14.58 -20.13 -26.01
N LEU A 96 -13.45 -20.79 -25.75
CA LEU A 96 -13.40 -22.24 -25.51
C LEU A 96 -14.21 -22.69 -24.27
N LEU A 97 -14.25 -21.86 -23.25
CA LEU A 97 -14.92 -22.13 -21.99
C LEU A 97 -15.86 -20.95 -21.62
N PRO A 98 -16.96 -21.23 -20.93
CA PRO A 98 -17.84 -20.17 -20.44
C PRO A 98 -17.11 -19.22 -19.52
N SER A 99 -17.41 -17.93 -19.62
CA SER A 99 -16.77 -16.90 -18.80
C SER A 99 -17.31 -16.93 -17.38
N ARG A 100 -16.40 -16.79 -16.41
CA ARG A 100 -16.73 -16.55 -15.00
C ARG A 100 -17.07 -15.07 -14.78
N PRO A 101 -17.63 -14.68 -13.62
CA PRO A 101 -18.07 -13.31 -13.39
C PRO A 101 -16.99 -12.24 -13.64
N ASP A 102 -15.76 -12.46 -13.19
CA ASP A 102 -14.64 -11.52 -13.41
C ASP A 102 -14.19 -11.49 -14.89
N GLU A 103 -14.19 -12.64 -15.56
CA GLU A 103 -13.90 -12.73 -16.98
C GLU A 103 -14.96 -11.97 -17.79
N SER A 104 -16.25 -12.16 -17.45
CA SER A 104 -17.37 -11.41 -18.08
C SER A 104 -17.25 -9.92 -17.81
N ALA A 105 -16.84 -9.52 -16.61
CA ALA A 105 -16.60 -8.11 -16.30
C ALA A 105 -15.46 -7.53 -17.16
N ILE A 106 -14.37 -8.26 -17.36
CA ILE A 106 -13.25 -7.86 -18.23
C ILE A 106 -13.68 -7.81 -19.69
N GLU A 107 -14.48 -8.76 -20.16
CA GLU A 107 -15.02 -8.78 -21.53
C GLU A 107 -15.84 -7.52 -21.83
N GLN A 108 -16.64 -7.06 -20.87
CA GLN A 108 -17.49 -5.87 -20.98
C GLN A 108 -16.77 -4.56 -20.69
N ALA A 109 -15.60 -4.61 -20.05
CA ALA A 109 -14.84 -3.43 -19.68
C ALA A 109 -14.23 -2.73 -20.90
N GLY A 110 -14.17 -1.41 -20.85
CA GLY A 110 -13.33 -0.62 -21.75
C GLY A 110 -11.87 -0.70 -21.37
N TRP A 111 -11.55 -0.78 -20.06
CA TRP A 111 -10.19 -0.79 -19.52
C TRP A 111 -10.02 -1.75 -18.35
N VAL A 112 -8.81 -2.28 -18.21
CA VAL A 112 -8.41 -3.12 -17.07
C VAL A 112 -7.26 -2.44 -16.34
N ILE A 113 -7.45 -2.14 -15.08
CA ILE A 113 -6.46 -1.53 -14.19
C ILE A 113 -6.07 -2.55 -13.11
N LEU A 114 -4.79 -2.87 -12.99
CA LEU A 114 -4.28 -3.62 -11.85
C LEU A 114 -3.90 -2.63 -10.74
N THR A 115 -4.44 -2.84 -9.54
CA THR A 115 -4.10 -2.03 -8.36
C THR A 115 -2.64 -2.18 -8.00
N GLY A 116 -2.01 -1.09 -7.60
CA GLY A 116 -0.65 -1.06 -7.11
C GLY A 116 -0.44 -1.84 -5.81
N GLY A 117 0.77 -1.83 -5.34
CA GLY A 117 1.18 -2.49 -4.12
C GLY A 117 2.47 -3.29 -4.28
N LEU A 118 2.72 -4.18 -3.32
CA LEU A 118 3.89 -5.05 -3.29
C LEU A 118 3.63 -6.42 -3.95
N TYR A 119 2.52 -6.60 -4.64
CA TYR A 119 2.12 -7.89 -5.20
C TYR A 119 3.08 -8.41 -6.27
N LEU A 120 3.77 -7.50 -6.95
CA LEU A 120 4.74 -7.80 -8.01
C LEU A 120 6.18 -7.71 -7.51
N ALA A 121 6.39 -7.68 -6.19
CA ALA A 121 7.70 -7.68 -5.55
C ALA A 121 7.75 -8.81 -4.51
N PHE A 122 8.42 -9.90 -4.83
CA PHE A 122 8.45 -11.09 -3.98
C PHE A 122 9.86 -11.40 -3.48
N PRO A 123 10.05 -11.44 -2.14
CA PRO A 123 11.25 -12.06 -1.57
C PRO A 123 11.19 -13.59 -1.65
N HIS A 124 12.34 -14.17 -1.73
CA HIS A 124 12.76 -15.55 -1.91
C HIS A 124 12.12 -16.67 -1.14
N ARG A 125 10.87 -16.86 -0.92
CA ARG A 125 10.49 -17.94 0.01
C ARG A 125 9.83 -19.18 -0.58
N SER A 126 9.57 -19.25 -1.88
CA SER A 126 9.12 -20.51 -2.50
C SER A 126 9.25 -20.46 -4.02
N PRO A 127 10.26 -21.09 -4.61
CA PRO A 127 10.44 -21.12 -6.07
C PRO A 127 9.27 -21.76 -6.82
N PHE A 128 8.51 -22.64 -6.16
CA PHE A 128 7.38 -23.33 -6.78
C PHE A 128 6.04 -22.57 -6.67
N ARG A 129 5.80 -21.88 -5.55
CA ARG A 129 4.50 -21.17 -5.33
C ARG A 129 4.48 -19.79 -5.94
N LEU A 130 5.63 -19.16 -6.09
CA LEU A 130 5.78 -17.81 -6.57
C LEU A 130 5.24 -17.60 -8.00
N PRO A 131 5.58 -18.45 -9.00
CA PRO A 131 5.06 -18.28 -10.35
C PRO A 131 3.54 -18.42 -10.42
N PHE A 132 2.94 -19.33 -9.66
CA PHE A 132 1.48 -19.51 -9.64
C PHE A 132 0.76 -18.31 -9.05
N ARG A 133 1.27 -17.77 -7.94
CA ARG A 133 0.69 -16.57 -7.34
C ARG A 133 0.88 -15.36 -8.23
N LEU A 134 2.05 -15.20 -8.83
CA LEU A 134 2.30 -14.14 -9.80
C LEU A 134 1.39 -14.25 -11.02
N PHE A 135 1.20 -15.46 -11.55
CA PHE A 135 0.24 -15.69 -12.63
C PHE A 135 -1.17 -15.28 -12.21
N ALA A 136 -1.60 -15.68 -11.01
CA ALA A 136 -2.90 -15.28 -10.48
C ALA A 136 -3.06 -13.76 -10.44
N TYR A 137 -2.06 -13.02 -9.93
CA TYR A 137 -2.08 -11.56 -9.92
C TYR A 137 -2.10 -10.93 -11.31
N LEU A 138 -1.43 -11.54 -12.27
CA LEU A 138 -1.34 -11.00 -13.63
C LEU A 138 -2.48 -11.45 -14.54
N TYR A 139 -3.27 -12.46 -14.13
CA TYR A 139 -4.30 -13.04 -14.99
C TYR A 139 -5.29 -12.03 -15.57
N PRO A 140 -5.87 -11.07 -14.79
CA PRO A 140 -6.78 -10.07 -15.37
C PRO A 140 -6.11 -9.18 -16.44
N ALA A 141 -4.83 -8.82 -16.23
CA ALA A 141 -4.08 -8.07 -17.23
C ALA A 141 -3.83 -8.88 -18.49
N LEU A 142 -3.38 -10.14 -18.34
CA LEU A 142 -3.12 -11.03 -19.46
C LEU A 142 -4.41 -11.34 -20.23
N TYR A 143 -5.51 -11.57 -19.55
CA TYR A 143 -6.82 -11.81 -20.16
C TYR A 143 -7.36 -10.56 -20.87
N GLY A 144 -7.30 -9.40 -20.22
CA GLY A 144 -7.65 -8.14 -20.84
C GLY A 144 -6.86 -7.88 -22.14
N LYS A 145 -5.56 -8.09 -22.12
CA LYS A 145 -4.69 -7.99 -23.30
C LYS A 145 -5.08 -9.00 -24.40
N ARG A 146 -5.40 -10.25 -24.01
CA ARG A 146 -5.85 -11.27 -24.97
C ARG A 146 -7.13 -10.87 -25.71
N LEU A 147 -7.97 -10.08 -25.04
CA LEU A 147 -9.20 -9.51 -25.60
C LEU A 147 -8.99 -8.16 -26.32
N GLY A 148 -7.74 -7.70 -26.45
CA GLY A 148 -7.44 -6.40 -27.05
C GLY A 148 -7.81 -5.19 -26.16
N LYS A 149 -8.06 -5.41 -24.86
CA LYS A 149 -8.39 -4.32 -23.95
C LYS A 149 -7.11 -3.58 -23.54
N PRO A 150 -7.14 -2.25 -23.42
CA PRO A 150 -6.05 -1.50 -22.82
C PRO A 150 -5.89 -1.88 -21.34
N VAL A 151 -4.63 -1.99 -20.90
CA VAL A 151 -4.27 -2.42 -19.55
C VAL A 151 -3.32 -1.42 -18.90
N ILE A 152 -3.62 -1.05 -17.68
CA ILE A 152 -2.77 -0.19 -16.83
C ILE A 152 -2.35 -0.97 -15.58
N LEU A 153 -1.06 -0.99 -15.29
CA LEU A 153 -0.50 -1.41 -14.00
C LEU A 153 -0.26 -0.13 -13.19
N PHE A 154 -1.13 0.17 -12.21
CA PHE A 154 -1.16 1.46 -11.56
C PHE A 154 -0.54 1.45 -10.16
N GLY A 155 0.55 2.19 -9.96
CA GLY A 155 1.18 2.39 -8.65
C GLY A 155 1.96 1.17 -8.14
N HIS A 156 2.61 0.42 -9.03
CA HIS A 156 3.35 -0.78 -8.65
C HIS A 156 4.80 -0.51 -8.27
N SER A 157 5.25 -1.20 -7.21
CA SER A 157 6.66 -1.54 -7.03
C SER A 157 6.95 -2.89 -7.65
N LEU A 158 8.03 -2.99 -8.41
CA LEU A 158 8.41 -4.20 -9.14
C LEU A 158 9.64 -4.87 -8.54
N GLY A 159 9.64 -6.21 -8.52
CA GLY A 159 10.78 -7.05 -8.23
C GLY A 159 11.28 -7.05 -6.79
N PRO A 160 12.42 -7.71 -6.53
CA PRO A 160 13.23 -8.44 -7.52
C PRO A 160 12.51 -9.69 -8.08
N PHE A 161 12.82 -10.03 -9.36
CA PHE A 161 12.35 -11.27 -10.01
C PHE A 161 13.56 -12.18 -10.23
N GLU A 162 13.81 -13.09 -9.32
CA GLU A 162 14.97 -13.97 -9.40
C GLU A 162 14.70 -15.26 -10.18
N ASN A 163 13.44 -15.71 -10.18
CA ASN A 163 13.00 -16.87 -10.94
C ASN A 163 12.78 -16.52 -12.43
N GLY A 164 13.31 -17.33 -13.34
CA GLY A 164 13.19 -17.13 -14.79
C GLY A 164 11.74 -17.09 -15.28
N LEU A 165 10.87 -17.99 -14.75
CA LEU A 165 9.44 -18.00 -15.10
C LEU A 165 8.74 -16.73 -14.66
N SER A 166 9.05 -16.20 -13.47
CA SER A 166 8.51 -14.94 -12.97
C SER A 166 8.93 -13.76 -13.85
N ARG A 167 10.17 -13.76 -14.38
CA ARG A 167 10.64 -12.75 -15.33
C ARG A 167 9.87 -12.83 -16.65
N VAL A 168 9.62 -14.05 -17.16
CA VAL A 168 8.84 -14.26 -18.40
C VAL A 168 7.41 -13.78 -18.22
N LEU A 169 6.74 -14.18 -17.13
CA LEU A 169 5.37 -13.76 -16.83
C LEU A 169 5.27 -12.24 -16.71
N MET A 170 6.21 -11.61 -15.99
CA MET A 170 6.21 -10.16 -15.83
C MET A 170 6.48 -9.44 -17.15
N LYS A 171 7.43 -9.93 -17.96
CA LYS A 171 7.68 -9.42 -19.30
C LYS A 171 6.43 -9.49 -20.18
N LEU A 172 5.74 -10.63 -20.19
CA LEU A 172 4.49 -10.79 -20.92
C LEU A 172 3.40 -9.83 -20.44
N ALA A 173 3.28 -9.61 -19.15
CA ALA A 173 2.32 -8.67 -18.59
C ALA A 173 2.64 -7.20 -18.96
N LEU A 174 3.91 -6.82 -18.94
CA LEU A 174 4.36 -5.45 -19.26
C LEU A 174 4.22 -5.09 -20.75
N GLN A 175 4.46 -6.04 -21.64
CA GLN A 175 4.42 -5.76 -23.08
C GLN A 175 3.04 -5.29 -23.53
N GLY A 176 2.96 -4.12 -24.18
CA GLY A 176 1.72 -3.52 -24.69
C GLY A 176 0.81 -2.97 -23.58
N THR A 177 1.35 -2.67 -22.40
CA THR A 177 0.63 -2.06 -21.29
C THR A 177 1.22 -0.71 -20.91
N VAL A 178 0.44 0.08 -20.16
CA VAL A 178 0.93 1.26 -19.45
C VAL A 178 1.32 0.83 -18.05
N LEU A 179 2.54 1.11 -17.62
CA LEU A 179 2.99 0.96 -16.25
C LEU A 179 3.12 2.34 -15.63
N ILE A 180 2.40 2.57 -14.54
CA ILE A 180 2.65 3.70 -13.65
C ILE A 180 3.43 3.16 -12.46
N ALA A 181 4.75 3.31 -12.51
CA ALA A 181 5.65 2.94 -11.43
C ALA A 181 5.62 4.02 -10.35
N ARG A 182 5.62 3.63 -9.07
CA ARG A 182 5.59 4.60 -7.97
C ARG A 182 6.98 5.05 -7.49
N GLU A 183 8.05 4.47 -8.04
CA GLU A 183 9.42 4.88 -7.84
C GLU A 183 10.29 4.56 -9.06
N SER A 184 11.37 5.32 -9.24
CA SER A 184 12.27 5.23 -10.39
C SER A 184 12.92 3.86 -10.54
N LYS A 185 13.26 3.18 -9.44
CA LYS A 185 13.85 1.83 -9.46
C LYS A 185 12.95 0.78 -10.13
N SER A 186 11.64 0.87 -9.92
CA SER A 186 10.65 -0.02 -10.58
C SER A 186 10.50 0.29 -12.07
N ALA A 187 10.55 1.56 -12.46
CA ALA A 187 10.54 1.98 -13.85
C ALA A 187 11.76 1.44 -14.62
N GLU A 188 12.95 1.54 -14.05
CA GLU A 188 14.18 0.97 -14.62
C GLU A 188 14.11 -0.55 -14.77
N LEU A 189 13.57 -1.25 -13.76
CA LEU A 189 13.40 -2.70 -13.83
C LEU A 189 12.42 -3.09 -14.95
N ALA A 190 11.31 -2.38 -15.10
CA ALA A 190 10.35 -2.60 -16.18
C ALA A 190 11.00 -2.38 -17.55
N LYS A 191 11.80 -1.32 -17.70
CA LYS A 191 12.54 -1.04 -18.94
C LYS A 191 13.53 -2.16 -19.29
N ARG A 192 14.24 -2.70 -18.28
CA ARG A 192 15.15 -3.85 -18.50
C ARG A 192 14.39 -5.13 -18.89
N LEU A 193 13.18 -5.34 -18.39
CA LEU A 193 12.38 -6.54 -18.67
C LEU A 193 11.68 -6.51 -20.02
N ALA A 194 11.07 -5.39 -20.39
CA ALA A 194 10.17 -5.27 -21.54
C ALA A 194 10.68 -4.34 -22.66
N GLY A 195 11.74 -3.58 -22.42
CA GLY A 195 12.29 -2.62 -23.39
C GLY A 195 11.28 -1.53 -23.75
N ASP A 196 11.20 -1.20 -25.04
CA ASP A 196 10.27 -0.20 -25.59
C ASP A 196 8.84 -0.73 -25.79
N LYS A 197 8.58 -1.97 -25.40
CA LYS A 197 7.24 -2.59 -25.54
C LYS A 197 6.31 -2.28 -24.37
N VAL A 198 6.73 -1.46 -23.41
CA VAL A 198 5.93 -0.98 -22.29
C VAL A 198 5.98 0.54 -22.26
N HIS A 199 4.81 1.19 -22.11
CA HIS A 199 4.75 2.63 -21.84
C HIS A 199 4.92 2.85 -20.34
N ILE A 200 6.01 3.52 -19.94
CA ILE A 200 6.36 3.69 -18.52
C ILE A 200 6.17 5.15 -18.13
N LEU A 201 5.37 5.34 -17.10
CA LEU A 201 5.19 6.59 -16.39
C LEU A 201 5.69 6.42 -14.95
N VAL A 202 6.23 7.47 -14.37
CA VAL A 202 6.58 7.51 -12.95
C VAL A 202 5.67 8.51 -12.27
N ALA A 203 4.92 8.06 -11.27
CA ALA A 203 4.06 8.90 -10.48
C ALA A 203 4.09 8.42 -9.02
N PRO A 204 3.87 9.29 -8.05
CA PRO A 204 3.77 8.91 -6.65
C PRO A 204 2.72 7.82 -6.40
N ASP A 205 2.80 7.18 -5.23
CA ASP A 205 1.85 6.15 -4.81
C ASP A 205 0.40 6.65 -4.96
N PRO A 206 -0.53 5.84 -5.50
CA PRO A 206 -1.92 6.27 -5.67
C PRO A 206 -2.60 6.76 -4.40
N ALA A 207 -2.14 6.36 -3.21
CA ALA A 207 -2.64 6.86 -1.95
C ALA A 207 -2.51 8.39 -1.79
N PHE A 208 -1.65 9.06 -2.57
CA PHE A 208 -1.62 10.53 -2.64
C PHE A 208 -2.88 11.16 -3.28
N GLY A 209 -3.74 10.36 -3.89
CA GLY A 209 -5.07 10.78 -4.33
C GLY A 209 -6.10 10.90 -3.20
N ILE A 210 -5.82 10.37 -2.01
CA ILE A 210 -6.70 10.48 -0.85
C ILE A 210 -6.71 11.93 -0.33
N ARG A 211 -7.85 12.34 0.22
CA ARG A 211 -7.95 13.62 0.93
C ARG A 211 -8.27 13.36 2.39
N PRO A 212 -7.37 13.73 3.31
CA PRO A 212 -7.68 13.66 4.74
C PRO A 212 -8.99 14.43 5.02
N HIS A 213 -9.88 13.86 5.79
CA HIS A 213 -11.10 14.52 6.19
C HIS A 213 -11.29 14.43 7.70
N VAL A 214 -11.94 15.44 8.26
CA VAL A 214 -12.31 15.48 9.67
C VAL A 214 -13.17 14.27 10.00
N SER A 215 -12.77 13.51 11.01
CA SER A 215 -13.43 12.27 11.42
C SER A 215 -13.85 12.37 12.88
N PRO A 216 -15.13 12.11 13.20
CA PRO A 216 -15.60 12.03 14.59
C PRO A 216 -14.79 11.02 15.40
N LEU A 217 -14.47 9.85 14.84
CA LEU A 217 -13.66 8.81 15.48
C LEU A 217 -12.30 9.36 15.96
N VAL A 218 -11.61 10.11 15.10
CA VAL A 218 -10.31 10.70 15.43
C VAL A 218 -10.47 11.85 16.41
N GLN A 219 -11.48 12.71 16.23
CA GLN A 219 -11.75 13.83 17.14
C GLN A 219 -12.07 13.34 18.54
N ASP A 220 -12.94 12.34 18.68
CA ASP A 220 -13.31 11.75 19.96
C ASP A 220 -12.09 11.13 20.66
N PHE A 221 -11.23 10.44 19.91
CA PHE A 221 -9.97 9.91 20.46
C PHE A 221 -9.07 11.03 20.97
N LEU A 222 -8.81 12.06 20.16
CA LEU A 222 -7.94 13.17 20.53
C LEU A 222 -8.49 13.91 21.77
N GLN A 223 -9.79 14.18 21.80
CA GLN A 223 -10.46 14.83 22.92
C GLN A 223 -10.38 13.99 24.19
N THR A 224 -10.71 12.70 24.11
CA THR A 224 -10.69 11.77 25.25
C THR A 224 -9.29 11.64 25.85
N LYS A 225 -8.25 11.68 25.00
CA LYS A 225 -6.85 11.59 25.44
C LYS A 225 -6.22 12.95 25.76
N GLY A 226 -6.95 14.05 25.60
CA GLY A 226 -6.43 15.40 25.80
C GLY A 226 -5.25 15.73 24.89
N LEU A 227 -5.30 15.27 23.64
CA LEU A 227 -4.29 15.52 22.62
C LEU A 227 -4.71 16.70 21.74
N SER A 228 -3.84 17.66 21.58
CA SER A 228 -4.02 18.81 20.68
C SER A 228 -3.18 18.62 19.42
N GLU A 229 -3.39 19.49 18.45
CA GLU A 229 -2.62 19.53 17.21
C GLU A 229 -1.12 19.69 17.50
N GLU A 230 -0.29 18.89 16.85
CA GLU A 230 1.17 18.86 16.99
C GLU A 230 1.69 18.59 18.42
N SER A 231 0.85 18.05 19.31
CA SER A 231 1.22 17.81 20.70
C SER A 231 1.81 16.43 20.97
N PHE A 232 1.85 15.53 19.99
CA PHE A 232 2.28 14.15 20.20
C PHE A 232 3.11 13.59 19.03
N ILE A 233 3.94 12.60 19.36
CA ILE A 233 4.65 11.77 18.38
C ILE A 233 3.84 10.50 18.13
N ALA A 234 3.53 10.20 16.87
CA ALA A 234 2.90 8.95 16.49
C ALA A 234 3.95 7.89 16.09
N PHE A 235 3.99 6.76 16.80
CA PHE A 235 4.79 5.61 16.42
C PHE A 235 3.90 4.58 15.72
N VAL A 236 4.29 4.18 14.51
CA VAL A 236 3.56 3.23 13.65
C VAL A 236 4.42 1.98 13.43
N PRO A 237 4.52 1.11 14.44
CA PRO A 237 5.33 -0.10 14.36
C PRO A 237 4.65 -1.17 13.51
N ARG A 238 5.42 -2.17 13.08
CA ARG A 238 4.89 -3.40 12.49
C ARG A 238 5.65 -4.62 12.99
N GLY A 239 4.98 -5.78 13.01
CA GLY A 239 5.63 -7.06 13.24
C GLY A 239 6.60 -7.41 12.09
N LEU A 240 7.79 -7.88 12.42
CA LEU A 240 8.86 -8.18 11.48
C LEU A 240 8.96 -9.67 11.14
N ARG A 241 8.36 -10.54 11.99
CA ARG A 241 8.28 -11.99 11.74
C ARG A 241 7.59 -12.26 10.40
N GLY A 242 8.12 -13.13 9.62
CA GLY A 242 7.60 -13.38 8.27
C GLY A 242 8.31 -12.61 7.15
N TYR A 243 9.13 -11.62 7.49
CA TYR A 243 9.92 -10.82 6.54
C TYR A 243 11.44 -11.10 6.63
N GLY A 244 11.82 -12.25 7.20
CA GLY A 244 13.22 -12.65 7.30
C GLY A 244 13.93 -12.25 8.60
N TRP A 245 13.19 -11.68 9.54
CA TRP A 245 13.69 -11.27 10.84
C TRP A 245 13.50 -12.39 11.87
N SER A 246 14.50 -12.58 12.74
CA SER A 246 14.41 -13.49 13.87
C SER A 246 13.55 -12.90 15.00
N ALA A 247 13.16 -13.75 15.93
CA ALA A 247 12.44 -13.28 17.11
C ALA A 247 13.28 -12.36 18.00
N ASP A 248 14.62 -12.58 18.04
CA ASP A 248 15.53 -11.73 18.81
C ASP A 248 15.69 -10.34 18.19
N GLU A 249 15.82 -10.26 16.88
CA GLU A 249 15.85 -8.98 16.16
C GLU A 249 14.54 -8.20 16.34
N GLU A 250 13.41 -8.87 16.29
CA GLU A 250 12.12 -8.22 16.55
C GLU A 250 11.99 -7.74 18.00
N ARG A 251 12.44 -8.54 18.98
CA ARG A 251 12.47 -8.12 20.39
C ARG A 251 13.37 -6.91 20.61
N ALA A 252 14.56 -6.89 19.98
CA ALA A 252 15.48 -5.76 20.05
C ALA A 252 14.85 -4.48 19.44
N TYR A 253 14.16 -4.60 18.31
CA TYR A 253 13.43 -3.50 17.69
C TYR A 253 12.32 -2.96 18.61
N VAL A 254 11.51 -3.84 19.20
CA VAL A 254 10.44 -3.46 20.15
C VAL A 254 11.03 -2.74 21.36
N ALA A 255 12.13 -3.28 21.94
CA ALA A 255 12.81 -2.66 23.06
C ALA A 255 13.38 -1.28 22.74
N ASN A 256 13.94 -1.11 21.55
CA ASN A 256 14.45 0.18 21.07
C ASN A 256 13.32 1.21 20.93
N LEU A 257 12.16 0.85 20.34
CA LEU A 257 11.02 1.76 20.25
C LEU A 257 10.51 2.14 21.64
N ALA A 258 10.39 1.17 22.54
CA ALA A 258 9.98 1.44 23.92
C ALA A 258 10.97 2.36 24.65
N PHE A 259 12.26 2.16 24.45
CA PHE A 259 13.30 3.03 25.00
C PHE A 259 13.18 4.47 24.53
N VAL A 260 13.06 4.67 23.22
CA VAL A 260 12.89 6.02 22.62
C VAL A 260 11.59 6.65 23.11
N ALA A 261 10.48 5.92 23.15
CA ALA A 261 9.23 6.43 23.66
C ALA A 261 9.35 6.89 25.11
N LYS A 262 9.98 6.10 25.99
CA LYS A 262 10.25 6.50 27.40
C LYS A 262 11.10 7.76 27.49
N SER A 263 12.08 7.90 26.61
CA SER A 263 12.93 9.09 26.57
C SER A 263 12.11 10.34 26.16
N GLN A 264 11.22 10.21 25.16
CA GLN A 264 10.36 11.32 24.74
C GLN A 264 9.37 11.73 25.84
N LEU A 265 8.78 10.76 26.55
CA LEU A 265 7.92 11.02 27.70
C LEU A 265 8.65 11.78 28.83
N LYS A 266 9.92 11.41 29.13
CA LYS A 266 10.74 12.13 30.13
C LYS A 266 11.01 13.58 29.72
N ARG A 267 10.98 13.89 28.41
CA ARG A 267 11.09 15.25 27.88
C ARG A 267 9.75 16.00 27.85
N GLY A 268 8.70 15.43 28.42
CA GLY A 268 7.36 16.03 28.48
C GLY A 268 6.57 15.90 27.16
N ARG A 269 7.03 15.10 26.19
CA ARG A 269 6.32 14.88 24.92
C ARG A 269 5.30 13.76 25.09
N ARG A 270 4.14 13.91 24.45
CA ARG A 270 3.13 12.84 24.39
C ARG A 270 3.50 11.84 23.30
N VAL A 271 3.16 10.58 23.52
CA VAL A 271 3.45 9.48 22.59
C VAL A 271 2.17 8.68 22.33
N VAL A 272 1.88 8.42 21.07
CA VAL A 272 0.77 7.56 20.64
C VAL A 272 1.32 6.44 19.76
N PHE A 273 1.07 5.19 20.12
CA PHE A 273 1.33 4.06 19.24
C PHE A 273 0.10 3.73 18.40
N VAL A 274 0.29 3.49 17.12
CA VAL A 274 -0.78 3.29 16.14
C VAL A 274 -0.71 1.89 15.55
N ALA A 275 -1.78 1.11 15.70
CA ALA A 275 -1.97 -0.14 14.96
C ALA A 275 -2.53 0.20 13.58
N HIS A 276 -1.62 0.45 12.63
CA HIS A 276 -1.96 0.90 11.27
C HIS A 276 -2.66 -0.17 10.45
N THR A 277 -2.26 -1.43 10.57
CA THR A 277 -2.84 -2.58 9.86
C THR A 277 -3.40 -3.58 10.88
N GLN A 278 -4.60 -4.09 10.63
CA GLN A 278 -5.35 -4.94 11.56
C GLN A 278 -5.64 -6.35 10.99
N GLY A 279 -4.87 -6.76 10.02
CA GLY A 279 -5.04 -8.04 9.33
C GLY A 279 -4.94 -7.91 7.80
N PRO A 280 -5.48 -8.88 7.02
CA PRO A 280 -6.32 -10.02 7.43
C PRO A 280 -5.54 -11.20 8.04
N THR A 281 -4.22 -11.19 8.01
CA THR A 281 -3.38 -12.26 8.58
C THR A 281 -2.70 -11.79 9.87
N LEU A 282 -2.36 -12.73 10.76
CA LEU A 282 -1.61 -12.40 11.99
C LEU A 282 -0.28 -11.68 11.70
N ALA A 283 0.38 -11.99 10.58
CA ALA A 283 1.62 -11.33 10.19
C ALA A 283 1.43 -9.87 9.73
N GLU A 284 0.17 -9.48 9.45
CA GLU A 284 -0.20 -8.11 9.07
C GLU A 284 -0.89 -7.34 10.19
N ASP A 285 -1.21 -7.99 11.31
CA ASP A 285 -1.91 -7.37 12.43
C ASP A 285 -0.94 -6.63 13.36
N ASP A 286 -0.88 -5.32 13.24
CA ASP A 286 -0.01 -4.46 14.06
C ASP A 286 -0.44 -4.34 15.52
N ARG A 287 -1.69 -4.74 15.84
CA ARG A 287 -2.16 -4.77 17.22
C ARG A 287 -1.32 -5.71 18.08
N ILE A 288 -0.75 -6.75 17.47
CA ILE A 288 0.12 -7.71 18.17
C ILE A 288 1.38 -7.00 18.66
N ILE A 289 2.10 -6.31 17.76
CA ILE A 289 3.35 -5.63 18.11
C ILE A 289 3.11 -4.43 19.02
N VAL A 290 2.01 -3.71 18.85
CA VAL A 290 1.62 -2.59 19.72
C VAL A 290 1.36 -3.08 21.13
N LYS A 291 0.69 -4.23 21.32
CA LYS A 291 0.49 -4.84 22.65
C LYS A 291 1.79 -5.32 23.29
N GLU A 292 2.74 -5.84 22.51
CA GLU A 292 4.09 -6.19 23.01
C GLU A 292 4.82 -4.95 23.54
N ILE A 293 4.73 -3.81 22.83
CA ILE A 293 5.31 -2.54 23.27
C ILE A 293 4.58 -2.01 24.51
N GLN A 294 3.25 -2.14 24.56
CA GLN A 294 2.43 -1.75 25.70
C GLN A 294 2.87 -2.47 26.98
N ALA A 295 3.12 -3.77 26.89
CA ALA A 295 3.59 -4.57 28.01
C ALA A 295 4.96 -4.08 28.58
N LEU A 296 5.82 -3.50 27.73
CA LEU A 296 7.12 -2.95 28.16
C LEU A 296 7.02 -1.52 28.73
N LEU A 297 6.07 -0.73 28.25
CA LEU A 297 5.94 0.69 28.64
C LEU A 297 5.03 0.87 29.87
N GLY A 298 4.08 -0.02 30.09
CA GLY A 298 3.00 0.17 31.03
C GLY A 298 1.96 1.19 30.49
N GLU A 299 1.03 1.60 31.33
CA GLU A 299 -0.13 2.42 30.90
C GLU A 299 0.07 3.94 31.06
N LYS A 300 1.11 4.39 31.77
CA LYS A 300 1.27 5.82 32.09
C LYS A 300 1.93 6.63 30.99
N GLY A 301 1.19 7.58 30.44
CA GLY A 301 1.71 8.61 29.54
C GLY A 301 1.83 8.21 28.07
N VAL A 302 1.38 7.01 27.71
CA VAL A 302 1.32 6.50 26.33
C VAL A 302 -0.11 6.24 25.96
N ASP A 303 -0.51 6.70 24.78
CA ASP A 303 -1.82 6.44 24.21
C ASP A 303 -1.72 5.43 23.04
N TRP A 304 -2.83 4.77 22.73
CA TRP A 304 -2.90 3.66 21.77
C TRP A 304 -4.09 3.90 20.84
N PHE A 305 -3.83 4.02 19.54
CA PHE A 305 -4.84 4.22 18.51
C PHE A 305 -4.90 3.04 17.55
N GLY A 306 -6.08 2.65 17.12
CA GLY A 306 -6.30 1.52 16.21
C GLY A 306 -6.24 0.15 16.89
N LEU A 307 -6.27 0.07 18.23
CA LEU A 307 -6.42 -1.21 18.93
C LEU A 307 -7.87 -1.69 18.93
N GLU A 308 -8.79 -0.77 19.16
CA GLU A 308 -10.24 -0.99 19.21
C GLU A 308 -10.95 -0.31 18.03
N GLU A 309 -10.39 0.82 17.55
CA GLU A 309 -10.88 1.57 16.42
C GLU A 309 -10.50 0.88 15.09
N ASP A 310 -11.33 1.05 14.07
CA ASP A 310 -11.07 0.60 12.70
C ASP A 310 -11.07 1.80 11.74
N PRO A 311 -10.03 2.69 11.81
CA PRO A 311 -9.99 3.88 10.98
C PRO A 311 -9.81 3.54 9.51
N SER A 312 -10.46 4.30 8.62
CA SER A 312 -10.19 4.29 7.18
C SER A 312 -8.81 4.91 6.87
N PRO A 313 -8.27 4.72 5.66
CA PRO A 313 -7.05 5.39 5.25
C PRO A 313 -7.10 6.92 5.35
N ALA A 314 -8.22 7.54 4.97
CA ALA A 314 -8.41 8.99 5.07
C ALA A 314 -8.46 9.48 6.53
N GLU A 315 -9.06 8.70 7.44
CA GLU A 315 -9.05 8.99 8.88
C GLU A 315 -7.67 8.84 9.50
N LEU A 316 -6.89 7.83 9.07
CA LEU A 316 -5.48 7.71 9.48
C LEU A 316 -4.65 8.89 8.98
N ALA A 317 -4.83 9.32 7.74
CA ALA A 317 -4.16 10.51 7.23
C ALA A 317 -4.53 11.76 8.04
N TYR A 318 -5.82 11.91 8.39
CA TYR A 318 -6.27 12.99 9.27
C TYR A 318 -5.66 12.86 10.68
N PHE A 319 -5.59 11.67 11.26
CA PHE A 319 -4.93 11.44 12.54
C PHE A 319 -3.44 11.85 12.49
N TYR A 320 -2.72 11.43 11.45
CA TYR A 320 -1.31 11.79 11.28
C TYR A 320 -1.10 13.29 11.09
N SER A 321 -2.06 14.00 10.48
CA SER A 321 -1.99 15.47 10.35
C SER A 321 -1.98 16.20 11.70
N LYS A 322 -2.42 15.53 12.78
CA LYS A 322 -2.46 16.06 14.15
C LYS A 322 -1.21 15.74 14.97
N ALA A 323 -0.36 14.84 14.48
CA ALA A 323 0.91 14.52 15.11
C ALA A 323 1.97 15.59 14.79
N SER A 324 2.89 15.83 15.72
CA SER A 324 4.08 16.64 15.46
C SER A 324 5.08 15.91 14.56
N VAL A 325 5.28 14.62 14.82
CA VAL A 325 6.18 13.74 14.06
C VAL A 325 5.55 12.34 13.97
N VAL A 326 5.72 11.68 12.85
CA VAL A 326 5.38 10.26 12.68
C VAL A 326 6.65 9.45 12.53
N VAL A 327 6.83 8.41 13.33
CA VAL A 327 7.91 7.41 13.22
C VAL A 327 7.29 6.12 12.74
N THR A 328 7.60 5.68 11.54
CA THR A 328 6.87 4.55 10.95
C THR A 328 7.76 3.48 10.33
N THR A 329 7.43 2.23 10.61
CA THR A 329 7.98 1.04 9.93
C THR A 329 7.06 0.59 8.80
N ARG A 330 5.81 1.08 8.76
CA ARG A 330 4.85 0.84 7.68
C ARG A 330 5.06 1.82 6.53
N PHE A 331 5.23 1.29 5.31
CA PHE A 331 5.38 2.13 4.12
C PHE A 331 4.20 3.09 3.92
N HIS A 332 2.96 2.60 4.03
CA HIS A 332 1.80 3.48 3.89
C HIS A 332 1.53 4.35 5.13
N GLY A 333 2.08 3.99 6.29
CA GLY A 333 2.19 4.93 7.41
C GLY A 333 3.00 6.16 6.99
N ALA A 334 4.11 5.96 6.25
CA ALA A 334 4.90 7.06 5.70
C ALA A 334 4.16 7.82 4.58
N VAL A 335 3.47 7.13 3.68
CA VAL A 335 2.72 7.78 2.60
C VAL A 335 1.59 8.65 3.15
N LEU A 336 0.78 8.12 4.09
CA LEU A 336 -0.37 8.85 4.65
C LEU A 336 0.06 10.02 5.55
N SER A 337 1.17 9.90 6.29
CA SER A 337 1.71 11.02 7.07
C SER A 337 2.36 12.07 6.18
N LEU A 338 3.07 11.66 5.12
CA LEU A 338 3.62 12.57 4.13
C LEU A 338 2.50 13.30 3.38
N LEU A 339 1.46 12.60 2.93
CA LEU A 339 0.26 13.20 2.32
C LEU A 339 -0.33 14.32 3.19
N SER A 340 -0.25 14.15 4.51
CA SER A 340 -0.73 15.14 5.50
C SER A 340 0.25 16.27 5.77
N GLY A 341 1.42 16.30 5.12
CA GLY A 341 2.48 17.28 5.35
C GLY A 341 3.17 17.15 6.71
N THR A 342 3.05 16.00 7.36
CA THR A 342 3.61 15.78 8.71
C THR A 342 5.05 15.29 8.62
N PRO A 343 6.00 15.87 9.35
CA PRO A 343 7.36 15.35 9.49
C PRO A 343 7.37 13.86 9.81
N THR A 344 8.08 13.06 9.01
CA THR A 344 7.99 11.61 9.10
C THR A 344 9.38 10.97 9.03
N ILE A 345 9.70 10.14 10.04
CA ILE A 345 10.88 9.28 10.04
C ILE A 345 10.45 7.89 9.57
N VAL A 346 11.05 7.42 8.48
CA VAL A 346 10.78 6.09 7.93
C VAL A 346 11.84 5.12 8.39
N VAL A 347 11.40 3.98 8.87
CA VAL A 347 12.25 2.87 9.36
C VAL A 347 12.02 1.65 8.45
N PRO A 348 12.70 1.55 7.30
CA PRO A 348 12.52 0.43 6.39
C PRO A 348 12.98 -0.88 7.02
N TYR A 349 12.17 -1.91 6.89
CA TYR A 349 12.46 -3.27 7.40
C TYR A 349 12.70 -4.27 6.27
N PHE A 350 12.28 -3.92 5.05
CA PHE A 350 12.34 -4.79 3.88
C PHE A 350 12.30 -4.02 2.56
N GLY A 351 13.19 -4.42 1.62
CA GLY A 351 13.23 -3.87 0.27
C GLY A 351 13.66 -2.39 0.21
N THR A 352 13.61 -1.83 -0.98
CA THR A 352 14.10 -0.46 -1.26
C THR A 352 12.99 0.54 -1.55
N LYS A 353 11.71 0.13 -1.46
CA LYS A 353 10.58 0.97 -1.89
C LYS A 353 10.41 2.26 -1.08
N ALA A 354 10.46 2.15 0.25
CA ALA A 354 10.36 3.34 1.11
C ALA A 354 11.55 4.26 0.91
N GLN A 355 12.74 3.67 0.77
CA GLN A 355 13.96 4.38 0.43
C GLN A 355 13.82 5.08 -0.92
N GLY A 356 13.38 4.37 -1.98
CA GLY A 356 13.23 4.95 -3.33
C GLY A 356 12.26 6.13 -3.36
N VAL A 357 11.10 6.01 -2.72
CA VAL A 357 10.12 7.12 -2.66
C VAL A 357 10.68 8.33 -1.92
N PHE A 358 11.33 8.14 -0.76
CA PHE A 358 11.90 9.25 0.00
C PHE A 358 13.12 9.88 -0.70
N GLU A 359 13.95 9.08 -1.39
CA GLU A 359 15.04 9.58 -2.24
C GLU A 359 14.51 10.43 -3.41
N ASP A 360 13.48 9.94 -4.13
CA ASP A 360 12.84 10.65 -5.25
C ASP A 360 12.21 12.00 -4.79
N LEU A 361 11.84 12.12 -3.51
CA LEU A 361 11.28 13.34 -2.92
C LEU A 361 12.32 14.24 -2.22
N GLY A 362 13.60 13.87 -2.21
CA GLY A 362 14.64 14.62 -1.50
C GLY A 362 14.54 14.56 0.03
N LEU A 363 13.92 13.49 0.56
CA LEU A 363 13.68 13.27 1.99
C LEU A 363 14.53 12.13 2.58
N GLN A 364 15.64 11.77 1.93
CA GLN A 364 16.51 10.66 2.34
C GLN A 364 17.09 10.83 3.76
N ASP A 365 17.23 12.06 4.25
CA ASP A 365 17.72 12.38 5.60
C ASP A 365 16.79 11.84 6.71
N PHE A 366 15.54 11.52 6.37
CA PHE A 366 14.52 11.01 7.29
C PHE A 366 14.35 9.48 7.20
N ILE A 367 15.31 8.79 6.58
CA ILE A 367 15.33 7.32 6.52
C ILE A 367 16.32 6.80 7.55
N LEU A 368 15.85 5.92 8.44
CA LEU A 368 16.68 5.32 9.47
C LEU A 368 16.71 3.80 9.34
N ASP A 369 17.90 3.23 9.10
CA ASP A 369 18.06 1.77 9.02
C ASP A 369 17.82 1.10 10.38
N ILE A 370 16.77 0.26 10.43
CA ILE A 370 16.39 -0.51 11.60
C ILE A 370 17.49 -1.48 12.09
N ARG A 371 18.39 -1.91 11.19
CA ARG A 371 19.54 -2.80 11.52
C ARG A 371 20.75 -2.07 12.07
N ASN A 372 20.71 -0.74 12.10
CA ASN A 372 21.83 0.01 12.66
C ASN A 372 21.98 -0.30 14.16
N PRO A 373 23.15 -0.71 14.65
CA PRO A 373 23.37 -0.99 16.07
C PRO A 373 23.04 0.20 17.00
N GLN A 374 23.13 1.42 16.47
CA GLN A 374 22.80 2.66 17.18
C GLN A 374 21.40 3.18 16.83
N PHE A 375 20.48 2.31 16.42
CA PHE A 375 19.16 2.69 15.94
C PHE A 375 18.42 3.63 16.91
N ALA A 376 18.32 3.24 18.19
CA ALA A 376 17.62 4.06 19.19
C ALA A 376 18.25 5.45 19.36
N THR A 377 19.58 5.52 19.49
CA THR A 377 20.31 6.79 19.63
C THR A 377 20.15 7.69 18.42
N LYS A 378 20.21 7.12 17.21
CA LYS A 378 20.00 7.88 15.97
C LYS A 378 18.57 8.35 15.82
N LEU A 379 17.58 7.53 16.22
CA LEU A 379 16.18 7.92 16.21
C LEU A 379 15.94 9.09 17.18
N GLU A 380 16.50 9.04 18.39
CA GLU A 380 16.43 10.16 19.33
C GLU A 380 17.06 11.43 18.76
N ALA A 381 18.28 11.32 18.21
CA ALA A 381 18.97 12.47 17.62
C ALA A 381 18.18 13.10 16.47
N LEU A 382 17.61 12.27 15.59
CA LEU A 382 16.80 12.77 14.48
C LEU A 382 15.48 13.42 14.94
N LEU A 383 14.84 12.86 15.97
CA LEU A 383 13.67 13.49 16.61
C LEU A 383 14.03 14.88 17.17
N GLU A 384 15.15 15.01 17.88
CA GLU A 384 15.59 16.30 18.41
C GLU A 384 15.92 17.28 17.29
N GLU A 385 16.57 16.85 16.22
CA GLU A 385 16.84 17.71 15.06
C GLU A 385 15.56 18.21 14.42
N ILE A 386 14.55 17.33 14.25
CA ILE A 386 13.23 17.74 13.72
C ILE A 386 12.61 18.82 14.61
N TYR A 387 12.61 18.64 15.94
CA TYR A 387 12.04 19.64 16.84
C TYR A 387 12.81 20.97 16.84
N GLN A 388 14.14 20.94 16.74
CA GLN A 388 14.96 22.15 16.65
C GLN A 388 14.70 22.94 15.36
N LYS A 389 14.39 22.23 14.25
CA LYS A 389 14.16 22.82 12.93
C LYS A 389 12.71 22.66 12.46
N TYR A 390 11.75 22.55 13.38
CA TYR A 390 10.40 22.05 13.13
C TYR A 390 9.71 22.73 11.94
N THR A 391 9.66 24.06 11.93
CA THR A 391 9.01 24.82 10.87
C THR A 391 9.61 24.54 9.50
N LEU A 392 10.95 24.47 9.41
CA LEU A 392 11.65 24.18 8.16
C LEU A 392 11.38 22.75 7.68
N VAL A 393 11.45 21.79 8.59
CA VAL A 393 11.20 20.37 8.27
C VAL A 393 9.76 20.18 7.85
N LYS A 394 8.80 20.74 8.59
CA LYS A 394 7.38 20.66 8.26
C LYS A 394 7.09 21.24 6.88
N GLU A 395 7.69 22.38 6.53
CA GLU A 395 7.54 22.97 5.21
C GLU A 395 8.09 22.07 4.09
N ARG A 396 9.23 21.41 4.28
CA ARG A 396 9.75 20.42 3.30
C ARG A 396 8.75 19.28 3.07
N PHE A 397 8.14 18.75 4.15
CA PHE A 397 7.14 17.67 4.03
C PHE A 397 5.86 18.16 3.36
N ARG A 398 5.40 19.37 3.66
CA ARG A 398 4.23 19.99 3.01
C ARG A 398 4.45 20.15 1.50
N GLN A 399 5.59 20.66 1.09
CA GLN A 399 5.95 20.84 -0.34
C GLN A 399 6.05 19.48 -1.05
N ALA A 400 6.64 18.47 -0.41
CA ALA A 400 6.70 17.13 -0.96
C ALA A 400 5.31 16.50 -1.14
N ALA A 401 4.39 16.70 -0.18
CA ALA A 401 3.00 16.25 -0.26
C ALA A 401 2.25 16.91 -1.44
N GLU A 402 2.34 18.24 -1.54
CA GLU A 402 1.69 19.00 -2.61
C GLU A 402 2.22 18.61 -3.99
N THR A 403 3.54 18.50 -4.12
CA THR A 403 4.20 18.07 -5.35
C THR A 403 3.74 16.65 -5.74
N SER A 404 3.72 15.72 -4.78
CA SER A 404 3.31 14.34 -5.05
C SER A 404 1.86 14.26 -5.53
N SER A 405 0.93 14.92 -4.84
CA SER A 405 -0.49 14.94 -5.23
C SER A 405 -0.68 15.60 -6.61
N ALA A 406 0.04 16.69 -6.90
CA ALA A 406 -0.03 17.37 -8.19
C ALA A 406 0.52 16.52 -9.33
N VAL A 407 1.65 15.82 -9.13
CA VAL A 407 2.24 14.91 -10.13
C VAL A 407 1.32 13.73 -10.42
N LEU A 408 0.77 13.09 -9.38
CA LEU A 408 -0.19 11.99 -9.55
C LEU A 408 -1.38 12.46 -10.39
N ARG A 409 -1.99 13.58 -10.03
CA ARG A 409 -3.15 14.15 -10.73
C ARG A 409 -2.81 14.52 -12.17
N LYS A 410 -1.63 15.09 -12.42
CA LYS A 410 -1.16 15.41 -13.78
C LYS A 410 -1.06 14.15 -14.65
N VAL A 411 -0.50 13.06 -14.12
CA VAL A 411 -0.40 11.78 -14.85
C VAL A 411 -1.79 11.21 -15.13
N VAL A 412 -2.70 11.24 -14.15
CA VAL A 412 -4.07 10.75 -14.36
C VAL A 412 -4.81 11.57 -15.41
N LEU A 413 -4.81 12.90 -15.28
CA LEU A 413 -5.53 13.79 -16.18
C LEU A 413 -4.90 13.89 -17.57
N GLY A 414 -3.56 13.85 -17.66
CA GLY A 414 -2.84 14.03 -18.91
C GLY A 414 -2.64 12.76 -19.73
N GLU A 415 -2.53 11.61 -19.07
CA GLU A 415 -2.16 10.35 -19.73
C GLU A 415 -3.26 9.29 -19.67
N ILE A 416 -3.92 9.15 -18.50
CA ILE A 416 -4.93 8.10 -18.32
C ILE A 416 -6.28 8.55 -18.86
N CYS A 417 -6.81 9.69 -18.40
CA CYS A 417 -8.16 10.12 -18.78
C CYS A 417 -8.35 10.38 -20.28
N PRO A 418 -7.39 10.98 -21.02
CA PRO A 418 -7.52 11.09 -22.47
C PRO A 418 -7.55 9.73 -23.17
N SER A 419 -6.72 8.79 -22.70
CA SER A 419 -6.69 7.44 -23.24
C SER A 419 -7.99 6.67 -22.98
N LEU A 420 -8.69 6.97 -21.88
CA LEU A 420 -9.98 6.36 -21.54
C LEU A 420 -11.14 6.93 -22.38
N GLY A 421 -11.03 8.15 -22.90
CA GLY A 421 -12.10 8.86 -23.63
C GLY A 421 -12.03 8.79 -25.14
N GLY A 422 -10.96 8.19 -25.68
CA GLY A 422 -10.72 8.05 -27.12
C GLY A 422 -11.44 6.88 -27.80
#